data_800991af3b183230fe47049b150f1ea7
#
_entry.id   800991af3b183230fe47049b150f1ea7
#
_cell.length_a   1.000
_cell.length_b   1.000
_cell.length_c   1.000
_cell.angle_alpha   90.00
_cell.angle_beta   90.00
_cell.angle_gamma   90.00
#
_symmetry.space_group_name_H-M   'P 1'
#
loop_
_entity.id
_entity.type
_entity.pdbx_description
1 polymer ?
#
loop_
_entity_poly.entity_id
_entity_poly.type
_entity_poly.pdbx_seq_one_letter_code
_entity_poly.pdbx_strand_id
1 'polypeptide(L)'
;MARARLATASPAVDEATLRMDQRLHRIRQQCGELCNLRRPTIPHASERFSHSKAAVDCGWLLADGTGIDATLEQSSPPEEPPAQWLDEFTMHGRFPLVNDYRNMSAEAQAGSALATETLDNGKVVTLGWSRKRIDGLVRQAKGSTRIQHVTHNVTSTSLGRAFWTRYTHLNRELWAGLHRALHGPDAPYTGRRTSKSVLVIGSQTPWVEGLCLGAGAGHVYTLEYGKLATDHPGVTVLTPEEFLARGRAGTLKIDVVVTASSLEHAGLGRYSDGLNPWGDVLALARAWCVSSAHARLVIAVPTSRSAKGLEAFSEEQAKVWGQDVLAWNSQRTYGPVRYPYLTTNWRFDQRIVAGNVPAWAQTVYTFTKAHDAAGTSSRRSASPLQ
;
A
#
# COMPACT_ATOMS: atom_id res chain seq x y z
N MET A 1 50.99 -11.09 39.37
CA MET A 1 50.05 -10.16 38.67
C MET A 1 49.79 -10.73 37.25
N ALA A 2 48.73 -11.48 37.09
CA ALA A 2 48.33 -12.06 35.80
C ALA A 2 47.26 -11.14 35.18
N ARG A 3 47.60 -10.48 34.07
CA ARG A 3 46.62 -9.75 33.24
C ARG A 3 45.81 -10.74 32.46
N ALA A 4 44.55 -10.94 32.84
CA ALA A 4 43.56 -11.61 32.02
C ALA A 4 43.28 -10.73 30.79
N ARG A 5 43.61 -11.21 29.60
CA ARG A 5 43.15 -10.66 28.33
C ARG A 5 41.68 -11.09 28.17
N LEU A 6 40.78 -10.18 28.34
CA LEU A 6 39.41 -10.32 27.86
C LEU A 6 39.48 -10.35 26.32
N ALA A 7 39.39 -11.53 25.74
CA ALA A 7 39.13 -11.70 24.33
C ALA A 7 37.66 -11.30 24.14
N THR A 8 37.39 -10.12 23.59
CA THR A 8 36.09 -9.74 23.05
C THR A 8 35.84 -10.61 21.83
N ALA A 9 35.10 -11.71 22.02
CA ALA A 9 34.55 -12.45 20.91
C ALA A 9 33.61 -11.48 20.15
N SER A 10 33.95 -11.18 18.89
CA SER A 10 33.01 -10.54 17.99
C SER A 10 31.72 -11.41 17.93
N PRO A 11 30.53 -10.87 18.17
CA PRO A 11 29.32 -11.70 18.06
C PRO A 11 29.27 -12.28 16.66
N ALA A 12 29.19 -13.59 16.57
CA ALA A 12 29.03 -14.27 15.30
C ALA A 12 27.72 -13.74 14.69
N VAL A 13 27.80 -13.11 13.51
CA VAL A 13 26.63 -12.68 12.74
C VAL A 13 25.84 -13.95 12.43
N ASP A 14 24.58 -13.99 12.84
CA ASP A 14 23.77 -15.17 12.58
C ASP A 14 23.50 -15.32 11.07
N GLU A 15 23.25 -16.55 10.65
CA GLU A 15 23.09 -16.86 9.23
C GLU A 15 21.86 -16.18 8.60
N ALA A 16 20.81 -15.93 9.38
CA ALA A 16 19.60 -15.23 8.93
C ALA A 16 19.90 -13.75 8.63
N THR A 17 20.65 -13.09 9.49
CA THR A 17 21.12 -11.72 9.26
C THR A 17 21.98 -11.63 8.00
N LEU A 18 22.89 -12.58 7.78
CA LEU A 18 23.73 -12.61 6.58
C LEU A 18 22.89 -12.78 5.30
N ARG A 19 21.90 -13.71 5.31
CA ARG A 19 20.98 -13.90 4.17
C ARG A 19 20.13 -12.65 3.91
N MET A 20 19.64 -11.99 4.95
CA MET A 20 18.93 -10.73 4.83
C MET A 20 19.80 -9.67 4.17
N ASP A 21 21.04 -9.49 4.62
CA ASP A 21 21.97 -8.52 4.06
C ASP A 21 22.23 -8.77 2.57
N GLN A 22 22.56 -9.99 2.20
CA GLN A 22 22.77 -10.38 0.81
C GLN A 22 21.54 -10.11 -0.06
N ARG A 23 20.34 -10.35 0.47
CA ARG A 23 19.07 -10.07 -0.20
C ARG A 23 18.87 -8.58 -0.41
N LEU A 24 19.05 -7.78 0.63
CA LEU A 24 18.86 -6.32 0.56
C LEU A 24 19.88 -5.66 -0.36
N HIS A 25 21.13 -6.12 -0.36
CA HIS A 25 22.15 -5.67 -1.32
C HIS A 25 21.75 -5.97 -2.78
N ARG A 26 21.24 -7.18 -3.06
CA ARG A 26 20.72 -7.51 -4.41
C ARG A 26 19.55 -6.63 -4.81
N ILE A 27 18.58 -6.42 -3.91
CA ILE A 27 17.46 -5.51 -4.17
C ILE A 27 17.97 -4.12 -4.51
N ARG A 28 18.87 -3.56 -3.69
CA ARG A 28 19.45 -2.22 -3.90
C ARG A 28 20.15 -2.08 -5.25
N GLN A 29 20.89 -3.09 -5.67
CA GLN A 29 21.59 -3.11 -6.96
C GLN A 29 20.59 -3.13 -8.14
N GLN A 30 19.54 -3.92 -8.05
CA GLN A 30 18.60 -4.15 -9.14
C GLN A 30 17.51 -3.07 -9.24
N CYS A 31 17.08 -2.50 -8.11
CA CYS A 31 16.03 -1.48 -8.11
C CYS A 31 16.53 -0.10 -8.60
N GLY A 32 17.82 0.09 -8.71
CA GLY A 32 18.42 1.29 -9.29
C GLY A 32 17.89 2.60 -8.71
N GLU A 33 17.36 3.47 -9.58
CA GLU A 33 16.84 4.76 -9.18
C GLU A 33 15.65 4.69 -8.21
N LEU A 34 14.82 3.64 -8.28
CA LEU A 34 13.69 3.48 -7.36
C LEU A 34 14.14 3.45 -5.89
N CYS A 35 15.26 2.80 -5.60
CA CYS A 35 15.80 2.71 -4.24
C CYS A 35 16.69 3.91 -3.87
N ASN A 36 16.97 4.80 -4.79
CA ASN A 36 17.67 6.05 -4.47
C ASN A 36 16.71 7.05 -3.83
N LEU A 37 16.61 7.01 -2.52
CA LEU A 37 15.75 7.91 -1.74
C LEU A 37 16.32 9.34 -1.57
N ARG A 38 17.39 9.69 -2.30
CA ARG A 38 17.96 11.04 -2.38
C ARG A 38 17.73 11.72 -3.73
N ARG A 39 17.08 11.01 -4.69
CA ARG A 39 16.82 11.61 -6.01
C ARG A 39 15.95 12.86 -5.88
N PRO A 40 16.07 13.81 -6.82
CA PRO A 40 15.27 15.02 -6.81
C PRO A 40 13.77 14.72 -6.86
N THR A 41 12.99 15.51 -6.16
CA THR A 41 11.52 15.53 -6.25
C THR A 41 11.05 16.76 -6.99
N ILE A 42 9.96 16.65 -7.71
CA ILE A 42 9.39 17.73 -8.51
C ILE A 42 8.21 18.31 -7.72
N PRO A 43 8.27 19.58 -7.32
CA PRO A 43 7.14 20.24 -6.66
C PRO A 43 5.89 20.20 -7.56
N HIS A 44 4.75 19.92 -6.96
CA HIS A 44 3.47 20.08 -7.63
C HIS A 44 2.93 21.49 -7.35
N ALA A 45 2.17 22.07 -8.30
CA ALA A 45 1.60 23.41 -8.17
C ALA A 45 0.69 23.60 -6.94
N SER A 46 0.13 22.53 -6.38
CA SER A 46 -0.45 22.55 -5.03
C SER A 46 0.67 22.31 -4.02
N GLU A 47 1.16 23.32 -3.39
CA GLU A 47 2.37 23.47 -2.54
C GLU A 47 2.72 22.35 -1.52
N ARG A 48 1.98 21.26 -1.46
CA ARG A 48 2.11 20.22 -0.46
C ARG A 48 2.56 18.85 -1.00
N PHE A 49 2.62 18.69 -2.31
CA PHE A 49 3.03 17.45 -2.93
C PHE A 49 4.18 17.65 -3.91
N SER A 50 5.26 16.97 -3.61
CA SER A 50 6.26 16.67 -4.61
C SER A 50 6.01 15.26 -5.12
N HIS A 51 6.34 14.99 -6.36
CA HIS A 51 6.41 13.64 -6.89
C HIS A 51 7.82 13.35 -7.39
N SER A 52 8.17 12.08 -7.47
CA SER A 52 9.47 11.67 -7.96
C SER A 52 9.29 10.89 -9.26
N LYS A 53 10.31 10.95 -10.09
CA LYS A 53 10.43 10.11 -11.29
C LYS A 53 11.64 9.20 -11.13
N ALA A 54 11.51 7.98 -11.59
CA ALA A 54 12.61 7.04 -11.67
C ALA A 54 12.39 6.11 -12.86
N ALA A 55 13.48 5.64 -13.45
CA ALA A 55 13.42 4.52 -14.37
C ALA A 55 12.91 3.27 -13.63
N VAL A 56 12.03 2.52 -14.25
CA VAL A 56 11.40 1.33 -13.69
C VAL A 56 11.67 0.15 -14.58
N ASP A 57 12.40 -0.83 -14.06
CA ASP A 57 12.56 -2.12 -14.73
C ASP A 57 11.41 -3.06 -14.34
N CYS A 58 10.34 -3.03 -15.13
CA CYS A 58 9.20 -3.93 -14.91
C CYS A 58 9.56 -5.41 -15.13
N GLY A 59 10.56 -5.71 -15.94
CA GLY A 59 11.05 -7.07 -16.12
C GLY A 59 11.58 -7.63 -14.82
N TRP A 60 12.44 -6.88 -14.13
CA TRP A 60 12.96 -7.27 -12.83
C TRP A 60 11.88 -7.23 -11.73
N LEU A 61 11.07 -6.17 -11.67
CA LEU A 61 10.05 -6.03 -10.61
C LEU A 61 9.03 -7.17 -10.61
N LEU A 62 8.73 -7.72 -11.79
CA LEU A 62 7.80 -8.83 -11.94
C LEU A 62 8.48 -10.20 -12.03
N ALA A 63 9.82 -10.27 -11.98
CA ALA A 63 10.56 -11.52 -11.99
C ALA A 63 10.39 -12.30 -10.67
N ASP A 64 10.49 -13.62 -10.76
CA ASP A 64 10.57 -14.47 -9.58
C ASP A 64 11.94 -14.34 -8.91
N GLY A 65 12.00 -14.66 -7.62
CA GLY A 65 13.25 -14.72 -6.87
C GLY A 65 13.95 -13.38 -6.63
N THR A 66 13.26 -12.25 -6.85
CA THR A 66 13.82 -10.91 -6.56
C THR A 66 14.12 -10.70 -5.07
N GLY A 67 13.48 -11.49 -4.20
CA GLY A 67 13.56 -11.33 -2.74
C GLY A 67 12.73 -10.18 -2.18
N ILE A 68 11.95 -9.46 -3.02
CA ILE A 68 11.09 -8.36 -2.56
C ILE A 68 10.00 -8.90 -1.63
N ASP A 69 9.40 -10.05 -1.95
CA ASP A 69 8.33 -10.71 -1.17
C ASP A 69 8.87 -11.75 -0.18
N ALA A 70 10.11 -11.60 0.25
CA ALA A 70 10.64 -12.50 1.27
C ALA A 70 9.83 -12.39 2.56
N THR A 71 9.70 -13.51 3.26
CA THR A 71 9.17 -13.57 4.62
C THR A 71 10.30 -13.43 5.63
N LEU A 72 9.96 -13.10 6.88
CA LEU A 72 10.92 -13.15 7.97
C LEU A 72 11.37 -14.60 8.18
N GLU A 73 12.68 -14.79 8.32
CA GLU A 73 13.25 -16.10 8.67
C GLU A 73 13.12 -16.37 10.17
N GLN A 74 13.02 -15.32 10.97
CA GLN A 74 12.81 -15.37 12.41
C GLN A 74 11.32 -15.23 12.72
N SER A 75 10.90 -15.75 13.87
CA SER A 75 9.50 -15.66 14.33
C SER A 75 9.05 -14.21 14.64
N SER A 76 10.00 -13.32 14.83
CA SER A 76 9.76 -11.89 15.12
C SER A 76 10.84 -11.04 14.46
N PRO A 77 10.50 -9.81 14.02
CA PRO A 77 11.52 -8.87 13.58
C PRO A 77 12.41 -8.46 14.75
N PRO A 78 13.64 -7.98 14.50
CA PRO A 78 14.50 -7.46 15.55
C PRO A 78 13.88 -6.25 16.24
N GLU A 79 14.19 -6.05 17.52
CA GLU A 79 13.65 -4.95 18.31
C GLU A 79 14.10 -3.57 17.80
N GLU A 80 15.21 -3.53 17.08
CA GLU A 80 15.75 -2.32 16.45
C GLU A 80 16.02 -2.55 14.96
N PRO A 81 16.00 -1.51 14.14
CA PRO A 81 16.44 -1.61 12.76
C PRO A 81 17.89 -2.14 12.70
N PRO A 82 18.20 -3.06 11.78
CA PRO A 82 19.58 -3.51 11.58
C PRO A 82 20.49 -2.31 11.30
N ALA A 83 21.57 -2.16 12.11
CA ALA A 83 22.43 -0.98 12.08
C ALA A 83 22.99 -0.66 10.68
N GLN A 84 23.34 -1.70 9.91
CA GLN A 84 23.85 -1.57 8.54
C GLN A 84 22.81 -1.08 7.53
N TRP A 85 21.52 -1.10 7.86
CA TRP A 85 20.41 -0.65 7.01
C TRP A 85 19.65 0.53 7.62
N LEU A 86 20.10 1.05 8.75
CA LEU A 86 19.44 2.16 9.43
C LEU A 86 19.29 3.40 8.53
N ASP A 87 20.33 3.70 7.78
CA ASP A 87 20.33 4.83 6.84
C ASP A 87 19.25 4.71 5.76
N GLU A 88 19.06 3.51 5.21
CA GLU A 88 18.02 3.27 4.20
C GLU A 88 16.61 3.32 4.81
N PHE A 89 16.41 2.74 5.98
CA PHE A 89 15.12 2.80 6.68
C PHE A 89 14.75 4.23 7.08
N THR A 90 15.73 5.02 7.55
CA THR A 90 15.53 6.40 8.01
C THR A 90 15.75 7.43 6.90
N MET A 91 15.97 7.00 5.65
CA MET A 91 16.31 7.91 4.54
C MET A 91 17.49 8.83 4.90
N HIS A 92 18.53 8.27 5.48
CA HIS A 92 19.71 8.97 5.98
C HIS A 92 19.38 10.06 7.04
N GLY A 93 18.58 9.68 8.02
CA GLY A 93 18.17 10.53 9.14
C GLY A 93 17.10 11.56 8.83
N ARG A 94 16.61 11.65 7.57
CA ARG A 94 15.53 12.57 7.20
C ARG A 94 14.13 12.04 7.58
N PHE A 95 14.03 10.77 7.88
CA PHE A 95 12.82 10.07 8.27
C PHE A 95 12.99 9.61 9.72
N PRO A 96 12.56 10.42 10.71
CA PRO A 96 12.79 10.16 12.12
C PRO A 96 12.28 8.79 12.53
N LEU A 97 13.09 8.10 13.32
CA LEU A 97 12.77 6.82 13.91
C LEU A 97 12.15 7.03 15.28
N VAL A 98 10.99 6.43 15.51
CA VAL A 98 10.39 6.27 16.85
C VAL A 98 10.40 4.79 17.19
N ASN A 99 11.02 4.45 18.28
CA ASN A 99 11.00 3.09 18.78
C ASN A 99 9.68 2.83 19.50
N ASP A 100 8.66 2.44 18.74
CA ASP A 100 7.37 1.96 19.26
C ASP A 100 7.25 0.47 18.94
N TYR A 101 8.33 -0.27 19.25
CA TYR A 101 8.35 -1.69 19.03
C TYR A 101 7.23 -2.36 19.81
N ARG A 102 6.27 -2.86 19.06
CA ARG A 102 5.27 -3.79 19.55
C ARG A 102 5.48 -5.10 18.81
N ASN A 103 5.53 -6.19 19.53
CA ASN A 103 5.53 -7.50 18.87
C ASN A 103 4.17 -7.74 18.21
N MET A 104 3.92 -6.97 17.15
CA MET A 104 2.67 -6.98 16.40
C MET A 104 2.49 -8.27 15.61
N SER A 105 3.59 -9.03 15.38
CA SER A 105 3.48 -10.35 14.73
C SER A 105 2.67 -11.31 15.59
N ALA A 106 2.85 -11.29 16.90
CA ALA A 106 2.04 -12.08 17.82
C ALA A 106 0.61 -11.53 17.93
N GLU A 107 0.43 -10.21 17.94
CA GLU A 107 -0.89 -9.56 17.95
C GLU A 107 -1.62 -9.74 16.62
N ALA A 108 -0.93 -9.64 15.48
CA ALA A 108 -1.51 -9.91 14.16
C ALA A 108 -1.88 -11.39 13.99
N GLN A 109 -1.06 -12.30 14.52
CA GLN A 109 -1.38 -13.72 14.57
C GLN A 109 -2.51 -14.03 15.55
N ALA A 110 -2.56 -13.38 16.71
CA ALA A 110 -3.63 -13.55 17.69
C ALA A 110 -4.92 -12.80 17.30
N GLY A 111 -4.81 -11.63 16.71
CA GLY A 111 -5.96 -10.86 16.20
C GLY A 111 -6.52 -11.38 14.88
N SER A 112 -5.72 -12.09 14.12
CA SER A 112 -6.11 -12.99 13.06
C SER A 112 -6.37 -14.41 13.61
N ALA A 113 -6.96 -14.57 14.81
CA ALA A 113 -7.64 -15.82 15.13
C ALA A 113 -8.54 -16.11 13.93
N LEU A 114 -7.98 -16.87 13.02
CA LEU A 114 -8.37 -17.07 11.63
C LEU A 114 -9.82 -17.51 11.65
N ALA A 115 -10.72 -16.53 11.48
CA ALA A 115 -12.15 -16.81 11.48
C ALA A 115 -12.39 -17.79 10.33
N THR A 116 -12.74 -19.00 10.69
CA THR A 116 -13.16 -19.99 9.73
C THR A 116 -14.46 -19.51 9.12
N GLU A 117 -14.46 -19.28 7.82
CA GLU A 117 -15.65 -18.86 7.08
C GLU A 117 -16.08 -19.98 6.13
N THR A 118 -17.40 -20.21 6.06
CA THR A 118 -17.98 -21.09 5.06
C THR A 118 -18.37 -20.28 3.85
N LEU A 119 -17.75 -20.57 2.71
CA LEU A 119 -18.10 -19.94 1.44
C LEU A 119 -19.47 -20.43 0.97
N ASP A 120 -20.12 -19.69 0.07
CA ASP A 120 -21.46 -20.01 -0.45
C ASP A 120 -21.49 -21.37 -1.19
N ASN A 121 -20.35 -21.85 -1.67
CA ASN A 121 -20.19 -23.19 -2.27
C ASN A 121 -20.02 -24.32 -1.23
N GLY A 122 -20.16 -24.02 0.06
CA GLY A 122 -20.02 -24.97 1.17
C GLY A 122 -18.58 -25.27 1.59
N LYS A 123 -17.57 -24.71 0.92
CA LYS A 123 -16.16 -24.91 1.31
C LYS A 123 -15.84 -24.11 2.58
N VAL A 124 -15.30 -24.77 3.57
CA VAL A 124 -14.79 -24.15 4.79
C VAL A 124 -13.34 -23.71 4.57
N VAL A 125 -13.04 -22.46 4.84
CA VAL A 125 -11.70 -21.88 4.68
C VAL A 125 -11.28 -21.14 5.95
N THR A 126 -10.00 -21.17 6.26
CA THR A 126 -9.47 -20.53 7.46
C THR A 126 -9.41 -19.01 7.34
N LEU A 127 -9.24 -18.47 6.16
CA LEU A 127 -9.35 -17.06 5.85
C LEU A 127 -10.12 -16.95 4.55
N GLY A 128 -11.31 -16.35 4.61
CA GLY A 128 -12.15 -16.34 3.43
C GLY A 128 -13.17 -15.22 3.45
N TRP A 129 -13.65 -14.91 2.25
CA TRP A 129 -14.71 -13.94 2.03
C TRP A 129 -15.82 -14.59 1.23
N SER A 130 -16.92 -14.91 1.89
CA SER A 130 -18.09 -15.42 1.19
C SER A 130 -18.67 -14.33 0.25
N ARG A 131 -19.28 -14.79 -0.83
CA ARG A 131 -20.03 -13.92 -1.74
C ARG A 131 -21.06 -13.10 -0.98
N LYS A 132 -21.81 -13.72 -0.07
CA LYS A 132 -22.82 -13.05 0.77
C LYS A 132 -22.22 -11.89 1.56
N ARG A 133 -21.02 -12.06 2.12
CA ARG A 133 -20.32 -11.01 2.87
C ARG A 133 -19.96 -9.84 1.97
N ILE A 134 -19.36 -10.10 0.81
CA ILE A 134 -18.98 -9.06 -0.16
C ILE A 134 -20.23 -8.35 -0.70
N ASP A 135 -21.27 -9.09 -1.12
CA ASP A 135 -22.54 -8.52 -1.57
C ASP A 135 -23.21 -7.63 -0.50
N GLY A 136 -23.06 -8.01 0.77
CA GLY A 136 -23.49 -7.19 1.91
C GLY A 136 -22.79 -5.83 1.93
N LEU A 137 -21.47 -5.84 1.82
CA LEU A 137 -20.65 -4.62 1.78
C LEU A 137 -20.95 -3.76 0.54
N VAL A 138 -21.14 -4.38 -0.63
CA VAL A 138 -21.55 -3.69 -1.85
C VAL A 138 -22.92 -2.98 -1.68
N ARG A 139 -23.89 -3.65 -1.10
CA ARG A 139 -25.22 -3.03 -0.80
C ARG A 139 -25.07 -1.85 0.16
N GLN A 140 -24.25 -1.99 1.18
CA GLN A 140 -23.97 -0.90 2.13
C GLN A 140 -23.30 0.29 1.44
N ALA A 141 -22.27 0.05 0.62
CA ALA A 141 -21.60 1.09 -0.15
C ALA A 141 -22.59 1.83 -1.06
N LYS A 142 -23.47 1.11 -1.79
CA LYS A 142 -24.50 1.70 -2.65
C LYS A 142 -25.60 2.43 -1.86
N GLY A 143 -26.02 1.90 -0.71
CA GLY A 143 -27.01 2.53 0.15
C GLY A 143 -26.52 3.85 0.74
N SER A 144 -25.24 3.91 1.08
CA SER A 144 -24.60 5.14 1.55
C SER A 144 -24.54 6.23 0.47
N THR A 145 -24.54 5.87 -0.80
CA THR A 145 -24.48 6.82 -1.92
C THR A 145 -25.83 7.44 -2.33
N ARG A 146 -26.96 6.77 -2.06
CA ARG A 146 -28.28 7.36 -2.27
C ARG A 146 -28.49 8.65 -1.47
N ILE A 147 -27.75 8.83 -0.38
CA ILE A 147 -27.81 10.01 0.48
C ILE A 147 -26.90 11.13 -0.04
N GLN A 148 -25.98 10.84 -0.98
CA GLN A 148 -24.95 11.78 -1.45
C GLN A 148 -25.38 12.61 -2.68
N HIS A 149 -26.56 12.43 -3.24
CA HIS A 149 -27.12 13.32 -4.26
C HIS A 149 -27.48 14.72 -3.71
N VAL A 150 -27.29 14.94 -2.44
CA VAL A 150 -27.45 16.26 -1.83
C VAL A 150 -26.10 16.94 -1.81
N THR A 151 -25.87 17.77 -2.85
CA THR A 151 -25.02 18.99 -2.86
C THR A 151 -23.83 19.04 -1.87
N HIS A 152 -22.78 19.70 -2.27
CA HIS A 152 -21.51 20.03 -1.58
C HIS A 152 -21.51 20.28 -0.04
N ASN A 153 -22.65 20.12 0.66
CA ASN A 153 -22.81 20.27 2.09
C ASN A 153 -23.48 19.04 2.71
N VAL A 154 -22.76 17.94 2.86
CA VAL A 154 -23.30 16.76 3.57
C VAL A 154 -23.08 16.90 5.08
N THR A 155 -24.14 17.21 5.80
CA THR A 155 -24.18 17.10 7.26
C THR A 155 -24.31 15.65 7.71
N SER A 156 -23.67 15.31 8.81
CA SER A 156 -23.29 13.95 9.28
C SER A 156 -24.43 13.06 9.82
N THR A 157 -25.70 13.38 9.68
CA THR A 157 -26.75 12.84 10.55
C THR A 157 -27.56 11.65 10.04
N SER A 158 -27.36 11.14 8.81
CA SER A 158 -28.30 10.17 8.23
C SER A 158 -27.69 8.85 7.69
N LEU A 159 -26.45 8.54 7.98
CA LEU A 159 -25.83 7.30 7.52
C LEU A 159 -26.01 6.20 8.57
N GLY A 160 -26.71 5.13 8.19
CA GLY A 160 -27.03 4.01 9.07
C GLY A 160 -25.82 3.41 9.79
N ARG A 161 -26.00 3.08 11.05
CA ARG A 161 -24.94 2.66 12.01
C ARG A 161 -24.17 1.39 11.66
N ALA A 162 -24.55 0.65 10.64
CA ALA A 162 -24.04 -0.71 10.38
C ALA A 162 -22.74 -0.81 9.57
N PHE A 163 -22.31 0.27 8.87
CA PHE A 163 -21.06 0.26 8.08
C PHE A 163 -19.84 0.80 8.86
N TRP A 164 -20.06 1.12 10.12
CA TRP A 164 -19.20 1.95 10.89
C TRP A 164 -18.21 1.12 11.71
N THR A 165 -17.25 0.54 11.01
CA THR A 165 -16.00 0.17 11.63
C THR A 165 -15.17 1.43 11.90
N ARG A 166 -14.03 1.27 12.55
CA ARG A 166 -13.03 2.30 12.92
C ARG A 166 -12.71 3.35 11.83
N TYR A 167 -13.13 3.15 10.57
CA TYR A 167 -12.73 3.87 9.35
C TYR A 167 -13.86 4.64 8.65
N THR A 168 -14.85 5.09 9.36
CA THR A 168 -16.06 5.75 8.84
C THR A 168 -15.80 6.88 7.84
N HIS A 169 -14.89 7.78 8.17
CA HIS A 169 -14.57 8.92 7.31
C HIS A 169 -13.77 8.51 6.08
N LEU A 170 -12.82 7.59 6.29
CA LEU A 170 -12.03 7.01 5.22
C LEU A 170 -12.91 6.35 4.14
N ASN A 171 -13.97 5.68 4.53
CA ASN A 171 -14.86 4.99 3.58
C ASN A 171 -15.53 5.96 2.60
N ARG A 172 -15.94 7.15 3.04
CA ARG A 172 -16.54 8.15 2.14
C ARG A 172 -15.53 8.74 1.18
N GLU A 173 -14.37 9.13 1.70
CA GLU A 173 -13.31 9.70 0.90
C GLU A 173 -12.77 8.69 -0.09
N LEU A 174 -12.57 7.44 0.36
CA LEU A 174 -12.12 6.34 -0.50
C LEU A 174 -13.14 6.03 -1.58
N TRP A 175 -14.43 5.98 -1.23
CA TRP A 175 -15.48 5.77 -2.21
C TRP A 175 -15.53 6.92 -3.25
N ALA A 176 -15.43 8.18 -2.82
CA ALA A 176 -15.41 9.32 -3.72
C ALA A 176 -14.20 9.29 -4.67
N GLY A 177 -13.01 8.93 -4.14
CA GLY A 177 -11.82 8.75 -4.94
C GLY A 177 -11.97 7.62 -5.96
N LEU A 178 -12.53 6.49 -5.55
CA LEU A 178 -12.81 5.33 -6.40
C LEU A 178 -13.82 5.68 -7.49
N HIS A 179 -14.94 6.30 -7.14
CA HIS A 179 -15.94 6.71 -8.11
C HIS A 179 -15.34 7.63 -9.18
N ARG A 180 -14.58 8.63 -8.75
CA ARG A 180 -13.87 9.54 -9.66
C ARG A 180 -12.85 8.80 -10.56
N ALA A 181 -12.12 7.86 -10.02
CA ALA A 181 -11.14 7.07 -10.78
C ALA A 181 -11.81 6.16 -11.81
N LEU A 182 -12.95 5.60 -11.47
CA LEU A 182 -13.70 4.69 -12.34
C LEU A 182 -14.49 5.41 -13.42
N HIS A 183 -15.14 6.53 -13.12
CA HIS A 183 -16.12 7.17 -14.00
C HIS A 183 -15.65 8.53 -14.54
N GLY A 184 -14.67 9.14 -13.93
CA GLY A 184 -14.19 10.50 -14.26
C GLY A 184 -14.54 11.53 -13.18
N PRO A 185 -13.96 12.74 -13.27
CA PRO A 185 -14.02 13.73 -12.20
C PRO A 185 -15.43 14.21 -11.87
N ASP A 186 -16.27 14.39 -12.87
CA ASP A 186 -17.58 15.03 -12.73
C ASP A 186 -18.73 14.08 -13.08
N ALA A 187 -18.44 12.77 -13.16
CA ALA A 187 -19.44 11.79 -13.53
C ALA A 187 -20.48 11.64 -12.41
N PRO A 188 -21.77 11.71 -12.72
CA PRO A 188 -22.82 11.43 -11.76
C PRO A 188 -22.79 9.94 -11.37
N TYR A 189 -23.13 9.65 -10.13
CA TYR A 189 -23.28 8.25 -9.71
C TYR A 189 -24.55 7.64 -10.31
N THR A 190 -24.36 6.74 -11.25
CA THR A 190 -25.48 6.06 -11.95
C THR A 190 -25.71 4.64 -11.43
N GLY A 191 -24.88 4.13 -10.53
CA GLY A 191 -24.89 2.73 -10.09
C GLY A 191 -24.45 1.73 -11.17
N ARG A 192 -24.02 2.22 -12.35
CA ARG A 192 -23.57 1.38 -13.47
C ARG A 192 -22.18 0.81 -13.18
N ARG A 193 -21.98 -0.44 -13.56
CA ARG A 193 -20.64 -1.06 -13.57
C ARG A 193 -19.88 -0.59 -14.82
N THR A 194 -18.59 -0.38 -14.64
CA THR A 194 -17.65 -0.17 -15.74
C THR A 194 -17.01 -1.52 -16.13
N SER A 195 -16.27 -1.54 -17.22
CA SER A 195 -15.37 -2.67 -17.55
C SER A 195 -14.01 -2.58 -16.85
N LYS A 196 -13.78 -1.52 -16.06
CA LYS A 196 -12.48 -1.25 -15.44
C LYS A 196 -12.14 -2.24 -14.34
N SER A 197 -10.88 -2.66 -14.34
CA SER A 197 -10.30 -3.54 -13.34
C SER A 197 -9.60 -2.73 -12.25
N VAL A 198 -9.81 -3.13 -11.00
CA VAL A 198 -9.21 -2.52 -9.81
C VAL A 198 -8.23 -3.49 -9.17
N LEU A 199 -7.05 -3.03 -8.79
CA LEU A 199 -6.11 -3.76 -7.93
C LEU A 199 -6.15 -3.15 -6.53
N VAL A 200 -6.52 -3.95 -5.53
CA VAL A 200 -6.41 -3.62 -4.10
C VAL A 200 -5.11 -4.21 -3.58
N ILE A 201 -4.27 -3.40 -2.94
CA ILE A 201 -3.02 -3.84 -2.32
C ILE A 201 -3.25 -3.97 -0.82
N GLY A 202 -3.20 -5.21 -0.33
CA GLY A 202 -3.36 -5.58 1.07
C GLY A 202 -4.78 -5.39 1.61
N SER A 203 -5.41 -6.49 2.00
CA SER A 203 -6.76 -6.46 2.58
C SER A 203 -7.02 -7.73 3.39
N GLN A 204 -7.27 -7.58 4.69
CA GLN A 204 -7.65 -8.72 5.55
C GLN A 204 -9.16 -8.95 5.57
N THR A 205 -9.93 -7.89 5.32
CA THR A 205 -11.40 -7.94 5.27
C THR A 205 -11.87 -7.22 4.02
N PRO A 206 -12.91 -7.71 3.31
CA PRO A 206 -13.26 -7.27 1.96
C PRO A 206 -13.99 -5.92 1.90
N TRP A 207 -13.70 -4.99 2.81
CA TRP A 207 -14.40 -3.71 2.85
C TRP A 207 -13.99 -2.78 1.70
N VAL A 208 -12.70 -2.80 1.31
CA VAL A 208 -12.20 -2.04 0.15
C VAL A 208 -12.78 -2.62 -1.14
N GLU A 209 -12.81 -3.94 -1.26
CA GLU A 209 -13.41 -4.66 -2.40
C GLU A 209 -14.90 -4.34 -2.54
N GLY A 210 -15.63 -4.33 -1.41
CA GLY A 210 -17.03 -3.91 -1.37
C GLY A 210 -17.23 -2.47 -1.83
N LEU A 211 -16.34 -1.54 -1.45
CA LEU A 211 -16.35 -0.17 -1.93
C LEU A 211 -16.06 -0.08 -3.43
N CYS A 212 -15.05 -0.81 -3.93
CA CYS A 212 -14.70 -0.84 -5.35
C CYS A 212 -15.87 -1.33 -6.22
N LEU A 213 -16.46 -2.47 -5.86
CA LEU A 213 -17.63 -3.00 -6.57
C LEU A 213 -18.86 -2.08 -6.43
N GLY A 214 -19.05 -1.50 -5.24
CA GLY A 214 -20.11 -0.53 -4.98
C GLY A 214 -19.97 0.74 -5.81
N ALA A 215 -18.74 1.21 -6.01
CA ALA A 215 -18.42 2.35 -6.87
C ALA A 215 -18.52 2.02 -8.37
N GLY A 216 -18.68 0.76 -8.75
CA GLY A 216 -18.90 0.36 -10.14
C GLY A 216 -17.70 -0.31 -10.83
N ALA A 217 -16.74 -0.86 -10.09
CA ALA A 217 -15.66 -1.65 -10.67
C ALA A 217 -16.20 -2.86 -11.43
N GLY A 218 -15.61 -3.16 -12.58
CA GLY A 218 -15.93 -4.33 -13.39
C GLY A 218 -15.40 -5.61 -12.74
N HIS A 219 -14.19 -5.55 -12.24
CA HIS A 219 -13.54 -6.64 -11.52
C HIS A 219 -12.55 -6.09 -10.50
N VAL A 220 -12.36 -6.81 -9.40
CA VAL A 220 -11.40 -6.45 -8.35
C VAL A 220 -10.40 -7.58 -8.18
N TYR A 221 -9.13 -7.25 -8.32
CA TYR A 221 -8.02 -8.10 -7.92
C TYR A 221 -7.52 -7.65 -6.56
N THR A 222 -7.31 -8.57 -5.63
CA THR A 222 -6.71 -8.27 -4.33
C THR A 222 -5.37 -8.98 -4.21
N LEU A 223 -4.29 -8.22 -4.05
CA LEU A 223 -2.97 -8.74 -3.78
C LEU A 223 -2.80 -8.88 -2.26
N GLU A 224 -2.65 -10.11 -1.78
CA GLU A 224 -2.52 -10.41 -0.35
C GLU A 224 -1.46 -11.51 -0.12
N TYR A 225 -0.63 -11.32 0.90
CA TYR A 225 0.38 -12.32 1.27
C TYR A 225 -0.23 -13.56 1.93
N GLY A 226 -1.35 -13.39 2.64
CA GLY A 226 -2.08 -14.49 3.27
C GLY A 226 -2.83 -15.35 2.25
N LYS A 227 -3.01 -16.64 2.58
CA LYS A 227 -3.83 -17.56 1.77
C LYS A 227 -5.32 -17.24 1.95
N LEU A 228 -5.76 -16.21 1.28
CA LEU A 228 -7.14 -15.75 1.29
C LEU A 228 -7.94 -16.45 0.19
N ALA A 229 -9.17 -16.84 0.47
CA ALA A 229 -10.07 -17.44 -0.51
C ALA A 229 -11.38 -16.67 -0.62
N THR A 230 -11.96 -16.63 -1.81
CA THR A 230 -13.30 -16.07 -2.05
C THR A 230 -14.02 -16.85 -3.15
N ASP A 231 -15.35 -16.87 -3.07
CA ASP A 231 -16.24 -17.40 -4.12
C ASP A 231 -17.03 -16.27 -4.82
N HIS A 232 -16.71 -15.01 -4.55
CA HIS A 232 -17.37 -13.88 -5.20
C HIS A 232 -16.88 -13.72 -6.66
N PRO A 233 -17.76 -13.79 -7.67
CA PRO A 233 -17.37 -13.80 -9.09
C PRO A 233 -16.72 -12.49 -9.57
N GLY A 234 -16.90 -11.40 -8.86
CA GLY A 234 -16.30 -10.09 -9.17
C GLY A 234 -14.99 -9.81 -8.46
N VAL A 235 -14.46 -10.77 -7.68
CA VAL A 235 -13.22 -10.62 -6.92
C VAL A 235 -12.29 -11.80 -7.19
N THR A 236 -11.03 -11.52 -7.46
CA THR A 236 -9.97 -12.52 -7.53
C THR A 236 -8.87 -12.13 -6.54
N VAL A 237 -8.60 -13.02 -5.60
CA VAL A 237 -7.44 -12.86 -4.71
C VAL A 237 -6.21 -13.45 -5.41
N LEU A 238 -5.11 -12.75 -5.31
CA LEU A 238 -3.81 -13.14 -5.87
C LEU A 238 -2.78 -13.21 -4.75
N THR A 239 -2.05 -14.29 -4.68
CA THR A 239 -0.79 -14.31 -3.94
C THR A 239 0.27 -13.49 -4.68
N PRO A 240 1.39 -13.13 -4.05
CA PRO A 240 2.49 -12.47 -4.75
C PRO A 240 2.97 -13.24 -5.98
N GLU A 241 3.08 -14.56 -5.90
CA GLU A 241 3.52 -15.41 -7.02
C GLU A 241 2.53 -15.36 -8.19
N GLU A 242 1.22 -15.46 -7.91
CA GLU A 242 0.18 -15.38 -8.94
C GLU A 242 0.13 -13.98 -9.58
N PHE A 243 0.31 -12.93 -8.76
CA PHE A 243 0.40 -11.57 -9.26
C PHE A 243 1.58 -11.39 -10.21
N LEU A 244 2.77 -11.85 -9.82
CA LEU A 244 3.98 -11.80 -10.65
C LEU A 244 3.80 -12.60 -11.95
N ALA A 245 3.29 -13.82 -11.86
CA ALA A 245 3.06 -14.68 -13.03
C ALA A 245 2.10 -14.03 -14.04
N ARG A 246 0.97 -13.50 -13.58
CA ARG A 246 0.00 -12.79 -14.43
C ARG A 246 0.55 -11.48 -14.97
N GLY A 247 1.35 -10.76 -14.18
CA GLY A 247 2.02 -9.53 -14.60
C GLY A 247 2.98 -9.78 -15.76
N ARG A 248 3.85 -10.80 -15.65
CA ARG A 248 4.76 -11.22 -16.72
C ARG A 248 4.03 -11.68 -17.97
N ALA A 249 2.94 -12.40 -17.80
CA ALA A 249 2.11 -12.86 -18.93
C ALA A 249 1.30 -11.74 -19.59
N GLY A 250 1.31 -10.51 -19.02
CA GLY A 250 0.52 -9.38 -19.53
C GLY A 250 -0.99 -9.57 -19.42
N THR A 251 -1.43 -10.51 -18.56
CA THR A 251 -2.86 -10.81 -18.37
C THR A 251 -3.51 -9.94 -17.32
N LEU A 252 -2.72 -9.23 -16.49
CA LEU A 252 -3.20 -8.18 -15.60
C LEU A 252 -3.19 -6.83 -16.35
N LYS A 253 -4.37 -6.24 -16.50
CA LYS A 253 -4.55 -4.88 -17.02
C LYS A 253 -5.35 -4.10 -15.98
N ILE A 254 -4.66 -3.31 -15.19
CA ILE A 254 -5.23 -2.59 -14.04
C ILE A 254 -5.51 -1.15 -14.44
N ASP A 255 -6.76 -0.72 -14.28
CA ASP A 255 -7.19 0.66 -14.57
C ASP A 255 -7.17 1.54 -13.32
N VAL A 256 -7.35 0.94 -12.14
CA VAL A 256 -7.31 1.65 -10.86
C VAL A 256 -6.52 0.82 -9.85
N VAL A 257 -5.53 1.42 -9.22
CA VAL A 257 -4.82 0.85 -8.06
C VAL A 257 -5.38 1.49 -6.80
N VAL A 258 -5.66 0.68 -5.81
CA VAL A 258 -6.16 1.14 -4.50
C VAL A 258 -5.32 0.55 -3.40
N THR A 259 -4.97 1.37 -2.43
CA THR A 259 -4.41 0.93 -1.16
C THR A 259 -4.97 1.75 -0.03
N ALA A 260 -5.35 1.09 1.05
CA ALA A 260 -5.90 1.74 2.22
C ALA A 260 -5.38 1.06 3.49
N SER A 261 -4.54 1.77 4.24
CA SER A 261 -3.94 1.30 5.49
C SER A 261 -3.20 -0.05 5.35
N SER A 262 -2.32 -0.14 4.36
CA SER A 262 -1.57 -1.36 4.05
C SER A 262 -0.09 -1.10 3.74
N LEU A 263 0.21 -0.21 2.79
CA LEU A 263 1.59 0.03 2.34
C LEU A 263 2.53 0.54 3.43
N GLU A 264 1.98 1.23 4.43
CA GLU A 264 2.75 1.77 5.55
C GLU A 264 3.48 0.69 6.36
N HIS A 265 3.04 -0.55 6.25
CA HIS A 265 3.60 -1.68 6.97
C HIS A 265 4.63 -2.46 6.14
N ALA A 266 4.62 -2.31 4.83
CA ALA A 266 5.41 -3.13 3.92
C ALA A 266 6.92 -3.06 4.18
N GLY A 267 7.56 -4.21 4.38
CA GLY A 267 9.00 -4.31 4.64
C GLY A 267 9.42 -3.95 6.06
N LEU A 268 8.48 -3.90 7.03
CA LEU A 268 8.77 -3.65 8.44
C LEU A 268 8.68 -4.89 9.33
N GLY A 269 8.36 -6.05 8.76
CA GLY A 269 8.26 -7.30 9.49
C GLY A 269 6.98 -7.48 10.33
N ARG A 270 6.05 -6.51 10.27
CA ARG A 270 4.84 -6.51 11.11
C ARG A 270 3.94 -7.70 10.85
N TYR A 271 3.82 -8.13 9.60
CA TYR A 271 2.97 -9.23 9.17
C TYR A 271 3.79 -10.44 8.69
N SER A 272 4.96 -10.64 9.29
CA SER A 272 5.94 -11.66 8.89
C SER A 272 6.52 -11.43 7.48
N ASP A 273 6.36 -10.25 6.93
CA ASP A 273 7.05 -9.81 5.73
C ASP A 273 8.53 -9.55 6.03
N GLY A 274 9.42 -9.87 5.10
CA GLY A 274 10.85 -9.67 5.27
C GLY A 274 11.22 -8.20 5.32
N LEU A 275 12.16 -7.84 6.20
CA LEU A 275 12.63 -6.47 6.32
C LEU A 275 13.11 -5.93 4.97
N ASN A 276 12.57 -4.79 4.54
CA ASN A 276 12.89 -4.16 3.27
C ASN A 276 12.65 -2.64 3.36
N PRO A 277 13.70 -1.80 3.37
CA PRO A 277 13.54 -0.35 3.48
C PRO A 277 12.72 0.27 2.34
N TRP A 278 12.64 -0.40 1.20
CA TRP A 278 11.93 0.06 -0.01
C TRP A 278 10.61 -0.69 -0.26
N GLY A 279 10.15 -1.50 0.69
CA GLY A 279 9.00 -2.39 0.51
C GLY A 279 7.74 -1.70 0.00
N ASP A 280 7.39 -0.55 0.59
CA ASP A 280 6.25 0.29 0.16
C ASP A 280 6.42 0.88 -1.25
N VAL A 281 7.61 1.36 -1.59
CA VAL A 281 7.92 1.94 -2.92
C VAL A 281 7.88 0.85 -3.98
N LEU A 282 8.49 -0.31 -3.71
CA LEU A 282 8.55 -1.42 -4.65
C LEU A 282 7.18 -2.07 -4.88
N ALA A 283 6.35 -2.17 -3.84
CA ALA A 283 4.98 -2.66 -3.98
C ALA A 283 4.16 -1.77 -4.93
N LEU A 284 4.28 -0.45 -4.78
CA LEU A 284 3.55 0.48 -5.66
C LEU A 284 4.16 0.56 -7.06
N ALA A 285 5.48 0.39 -7.20
CA ALA A 285 6.14 0.30 -8.50
C ALA A 285 5.70 -0.94 -9.29
N ARG A 286 5.52 -2.10 -8.63
CA ARG A 286 4.94 -3.30 -9.24
C ARG A 286 3.51 -3.08 -9.75
N ALA A 287 2.69 -2.41 -8.93
CA ALA A 287 1.34 -2.04 -9.35
C ALA A 287 1.36 -1.09 -10.56
N TRP A 288 2.32 -0.17 -10.61
CA TRP A 288 2.54 0.70 -11.77
C TRP A 288 2.88 -0.12 -13.03
N CYS A 289 3.70 -1.16 -12.92
CA CYS A 289 4.07 -2.01 -14.06
C CYS A 289 2.88 -2.72 -14.73
N VAL A 290 1.90 -3.18 -13.94
CA VAL A 290 0.71 -3.88 -14.46
C VAL A 290 -0.45 -2.93 -14.79
N SER A 291 -0.27 -1.65 -14.55
CA SER A 291 -1.31 -0.64 -14.76
C SER A 291 -1.39 -0.17 -16.21
N SER A 292 -2.61 0.06 -16.69
CA SER A 292 -2.87 0.65 -18.01
C SER A 292 -2.27 2.06 -18.12
N ALA A 293 -2.10 2.57 -19.35
CA ALA A 293 -1.48 3.87 -19.60
C ALA A 293 -2.19 5.04 -18.89
N HIS A 294 -3.51 4.96 -18.72
CA HIS A 294 -4.32 6.00 -18.07
C HIS A 294 -4.79 5.59 -16.68
N ALA A 295 -4.09 4.64 -16.06
CA ALA A 295 -4.46 4.15 -14.74
C ALA A 295 -4.49 5.26 -13.69
N ARG A 296 -5.36 5.08 -12.71
CA ARG A 296 -5.49 5.94 -11.54
C ARG A 296 -5.00 5.21 -10.30
N LEU A 297 -4.43 5.97 -9.37
CA LEU A 297 -4.10 5.49 -8.04
C LEU A 297 -5.00 6.22 -7.04
N VAL A 298 -5.63 5.46 -6.15
CA VAL A 298 -6.38 5.96 -4.99
C VAL A 298 -5.68 5.43 -3.76
N ILE A 299 -5.08 6.31 -2.97
CA ILE A 299 -4.23 5.92 -1.85
C ILE A 299 -4.67 6.60 -0.55
N ALA A 300 -4.78 5.81 0.48
CA ALA A 300 -5.01 6.24 1.85
C ALA A 300 -4.00 5.58 2.79
N VAL A 301 -3.04 6.34 3.23
CA VAL A 301 -2.01 5.92 4.18
C VAL A 301 -1.90 6.98 5.29
N PRO A 302 -1.37 6.63 6.47
CA PRO A 302 -1.12 7.62 7.52
C PRO A 302 -0.26 8.76 6.97
N THR A 303 -0.80 9.98 7.02
CA THR A 303 -0.09 11.18 6.56
C THR A 303 0.13 12.15 7.70
N SER A 304 1.29 12.79 7.71
CA SER A 304 1.59 13.85 8.66
C SER A 304 0.69 15.06 8.42
N ARG A 305 -0.40 15.10 9.12
CA ARG A 305 -1.39 16.14 8.98
C ARG A 305 -1.73 16.75 10.29
N SER A 306 -1.49 17.98 10.41
CA SER A 306 -1.86 18.85 11.52
C SER A 306 -1.81 18.21 12.92
N ALA A 307 -1.20 18.92 13.84
CA ALA A 307 -1.08 18.57 15.24
C ALA A 307 -2.42 18.19 15.95
N LYS A 308 -3.57 18.40 15.33
CA LYS A 308 -4.88 18.16 15.95
C LYS A 308 -5.27 16.68 16.14
N GLY A 309 -4.60 15.74 15.46
CA GLY A 309 -4.84 14.30 15.66
C GLY A 309 -3.98 13.68 16.74
N LEU A 310 -3.10 14.45 17.33
CA LEU A 310 -2.06 14.00 18.24
C LEU A 310 -2.34 14.39 19.70
N GLU A 311 -3.56 14.85 20.00
CA GLU A 311 -3.97 15.23 21.37
C GLU A 311 -3.82 14.07 22.39
N ALA A 312 -3.74 12.84 21.90
CA ALA A 312 -3.52 11.65 22.73
C ALA A 312 -2.04 11.34 23.00
N PHE A 313 -1.11 12.07 22.39
CA PHE A 313 0.33 11.87 22.53
C PHE A 313 0.95 13.03 23.33
N SER A 314 2.13 12.81 23.90
CA SER A 314 2.88 13.90 24.53
C SER A 314 3.24 14.98 23.51
N GLU A 315 3.51 16.22 23.98
CA GLU A 315 3.95 17.31 23.09
C GLU A 315 5.17 16.96 22.24
N GLU A 316 6.10 16.15 22.79
CA GLU A 316 7.26 15.67 22.04
C GLU A 316 6.88 14.67 20.96
N GLN A 317 6.00 13.73 21.26
CA GLN A 317 5.46 12.80 20.28
C GLN A 317 4.66 13.54 19.21
N ALA A 318 3.90 14.56 19.58
CA ALA A 318 3.16 15.41 18.63
C ALA A 318 4.09 16.15 17.67
N LYS A 319 5.23 16.65 18.11
CA LYS A 319 6.24 17.29 17.26
C LYS A 319 6.83 16.31 16.23
N VAL A 320 7.03 15.07 16.62
CA VAL A 320 7.56 14.00 15.76
C VAL A 320 6.49 13.50 14.81
N TRP A 321 5.31 13.18 15.29
CA TRP A 321 4.20 12.63 14.48
C TRP A 321 3.56 13.64 13.52
N GLY A 322 3.82 14.91 13.69
CA GLY A 322 3.46 15.95 12.72
C GLY A 322 4.31 15.93 11.45
N GLN A 323 5.31 15.07 11.36
CA GLN A 323 6.26 14.94 10.25
C GLN A 323 6.26 13.51 9.69
N ASP A 324 7.14 13.26 8.73
CA ASP A 324 7.47 11.91 8.35
C ASP A 324 8.03 11.14 9.54
N VAL A 325 7.50 9.93 9.83
CA VAL A 325 7.92 9.13 10.97
C VAL A 325 7.94 7.65 10.62
N LEU A 326 9.02 6.98 11.01
CA LEU A 326 9.12 5.53 11.03
C LEU A 326 8.88 5.03 12.46
N ALA A 327 7.71 4.46 12.72
CA ALA A 327 7.49 3.66 13.92
C ALA A 327 7.96 2.23 13.61
N TRP A 328 9.09 1.85 14.21
CA TRP A 328 9.73 0.57 13.89
C TRP A 328 8.81 -0.62 14.14
N ASN A 329 8.85 -1.60 13.26
CA ASN A 329 7.99 -2.78 13.25
C ASN A 329 6.46 -2.47 13.30
N SER A 330 6.08 -1.22 13.15
CA SER A 330 4.68 -0.80 13.20
C SER A 330 4.22 -0.23 11.86
N GLN A 331 4.64 0.97 11.55
CA GLN A 331 4.17 1.65 10.34
C GLN A 331 5.04 2.86 9.98
N ARG A 332 4.87 3.33 8.76
CA ARG A 332 5.33 4.64 8.29
C ARG A 332 4.20 5.64 8.33
N THR A 333 4.50 6.86 8.81
CA THR A 333 3.66 8.03 8.60
C THR A 333 4.31 8.88 7.53
N TYR A 334 3.57 9.20 6.49
CA TYR A 334 4.12 9.84 5.29
C TYR A 334 3.92 11.34 5.32
N GLY A 335 5.00 12.07 5.14
CA GLY A 335 5.04 13.52 5.00
C GLY A 335 5.81 13.95 3.75
N PRO A 336 6.31 15.18 3.70
CA PRO A 336 6.98 15.74 2.52
C PRO A 336 8.27 15.01 2.14
N VAL A 337 8.86 14.22 3.05
CA VAL A 337 10.11 13.51 2.79
C VAL A 337 9.86 12.17 2.09
N ARG A 338 8.98 11.31 2.62
CA ARG A 338 8.78 9.94 2.10
C ARG A 338 7.73 9.86 1.02
N TYR A 339 6.65 10.64 1.13
CA TYR A 339 5.50 10.55 0.22
C TYR A 339 5.86 10.68 -1.26
N PRO A 340 6.77 11.59 -1.68
CA PRO A 340 7.18 11.73 -3.08
C PRO A 340 7.79 10.47 -3.66
N TYR A 341 8.51 9.69 -2.85
CA TYR A 341 9.13 8.43 -3.29
C TYR A 341 8.13 7.27 -3.34
N LEU A 342 7.19 7.25 -2.39
CA LEU A 342 6.09 6.28 -2.42
C LEU A 342 5.32 6.39 -3.72
N THR A 343 5.01 7.61 -4.16
CA THR A 343 4.21 7.88 -5.37
C THR A 343 5.07 8.12 -6.62
N THR A 344 6.25 7.50 -6.68
CA THR A 344 7.14 7.58 -7.85
C THR A 344 6.39 7.18 -9.13
N ASN A 345 6.53 8.01 -10.18
CA ASN A 345 5.87 7.87 -11.48
C ASN A 345 4.33 7.97 -11.45
N TRP A 346 3.78 8.43 -10.33
CA TRP A 346 2.38 8.80 -10.23
C TRP A 346 2.27 10.31 -10.09
N ARG A 347 1.57 10.96 -11.01
CA ARG A 347 1.35 12.42 -10.98
C ARG A 347 0.15 12.70 -10.07
N PHE A 348 0.34 13.55 -9.09
CA PHE A 348 -0.72 14.00 -8.20
C PHE A 348 -1.88 14.60 -8.99
N ASP A 349 -3.09 14.23 -8.65
CA ASP A 349 -4.33 14.72 -9.23
C ASP A 349 -5.05 15.62 -8.22
N GLN A 350 -5.47 15.05 -7.12
CA GLN A 350 -6.13 15.81 -6.05
C GLN A 350 -6.15 15.07 -4.71
N ARG A 351 -6.50 15.83 -3.68
CA ARG A 351 -6.89 15.34 -2.38
C ARG A 351 -8.41 15.25 -2.32
N ILE A 352 -8.91 14.11 -1.85
CA ILE A 352 -10.34 13.92 -1.59
C ILE A 352 -10.64 14.35 -0.16
N VAL A 353 -11.61 15.25 0.00
CA VAL A 353 -12.09 15.71 1.29
C VAL A 353 -13.60 15.56 1.31
N ALA A 354 -14.10 14.73 2.22
CA ALA A 354 -15.54 14.53 2.40
C ALA A 354 -15.95 15.00 3.80
N GLY A 355 -16.24 16.30 3.92
CA GLY A 355 -16.71 16.90 5.17
C GLY A 355 -15.58 17.24 6.18
N ASN A 356 -15.93 17.49 7.43
CA ASN A 356 -14.99 17.72 8.52
C ASN A 356 -14.34 16.39 8.92
N VAL A 357 -13.10 16.18 8.51
CA VAL A 357 -12.35 14.97 8.78
C VAL A 357 -11.56 15.17 10.10
N PRO A 358 -11.66 14.26 11.06
CA PRO A 358 -10.80 14.29 12.23
C PRO A 358 -9.33 14.31 11.83
N ALA A 359 -8.53 15.02 12.58
CA ALA A 359 -7.11 15.24 12.26
C ALA A 359 -6.30 13.93 12.19
N TRP A 360 -6.75 12.86 12.86
CA TRP A 360 -6.13 11.53 12.86
C TRP A 360 -6.59 10.63 11.70
N ALA A 361 -7.55 11.08 10.90
CA ALA A 361 -8.04 10.29 9.78
C ALA A 361 -7.02 10.29 8.65
N GLN A 362 -6.84 9.13 8.05
CA GLN A 362 -6.04 9.00 6.83
C GLN A 362 -6.67 9.82 5.72
N THR A 363 -5.85 10.59 5.02
CA THR A 363 -6.32 11.38 3.88
C THR A 363 -6.25 10.55 2.61
N VAL A 364 -7.30 10.60 1.80
CA VAL A 364 -7.32 9.96 0.48
C VAL A 364 -6.78 10.93 -0.57
N TYR A 365 -5.83 10.44 -1.34
CA TYR A 365 -5.26 11.15 -2.48
C TYR A 365 -5.47 10.35 -3.76
N THR A 366 -5.64 11.06 -4.86
CA THR A 366 -5.72 10.45 -6.18
C THR A 366 -4.57 10.93 -7.06
N PHE A 367 -4.10 10.01 -7.88
CA PHE A 367 -3.01 10.24 -8.83
C PHE A 367 -3.37 9.63 -10.18
N THR A 368 -2.67 10.10 -11.21
CA THR A 368 -2.71 9.53 -12.56
C THR A 368 -1.35 8.96 -12.87
N LYS A 369 -1.30 7.80 -13.52
CA LYS A 369 -0.06 7.22 -14.03
C LYS A 369 0.64 8.25 -14.93
N ALA A 370 1.88 8.59 -14.57
CA ALA A 370 2.68 9.48 -15.40
C ALA A 370 3.16 8.71 -16.64
N HIS A 371 2.98 9.31 -17.82
CA HIS A 371 3.59 8.80 -19.04
C HIS A 371 5.06 9.17 -19.05
N ASP A 372 5.93 8.26 -19.37
CA ASP A 372 7.30 8.59 -19.75
C ASP A 372 7.25 9.40 -21.05
N ALA A 373 7.61 10.67 -20.96
CA ALA A 373 7.84 11.50 -22.13
C ALA A 373 9.10 11.07 -22.91
N ALA A 374 9.78 10.01 -22.47
CA ALA A 374 11.00 9.49 -23.06
C ALA A 374 10.97 7.95 -23.07
N GLY A 375 10.46 7.36 -24.13
CA GLY A 375 10.55 5.90 -24.27
C GLY A 375 9.72 5.27 -25.35
N THR A 376 9.36 6.00 -26.44
CA THR A 376 9.11 5.35 -27.70
C THR A 376 10.44 4.99 -28.37
N SER A 377 11.26 4.18 -27.71
CA SER A 377 12.26 3.40 -28.41
C SER A 377 11.53 2.39 -29.26
N SER A 378 11.28 2.77 -30.51
CA SER A 378 10.83 1.90 -31.56
C SER A 378 11.70 0.65 -31.55
N ARG A 379 11.12 -0.51 -31.25
CA ARG A 379 11.64 -1.75 -31.79
C ARG A 379 11.63 -1.60 -33.32
N ARG A 380 12.75 -1.11 -33.86
CA ARG A 380 13.06 -1.34 -35.26
C ARG A 380 13.13 -2.84 -35.42
N SER A 381 12.10 -3.40 -36.04
CA SER A 381 12.12 -4.71 -36.61
C SER A 381 13.35 -4.77 -37.56
N ALA A 382 14.36 -5.53 -37.16
CA ALA A 382 15.41 -5.94 -38.05
C ALA A 382 14.73 -6.87 -39.07
N SER A 383 14.48 -6.35 -40.25
CA SER A 383 14.18 -7.17 -41.41
C SER A 383 15.42 -8.03 -41.73
N PRO A 384 15.28 -9.31 -41.95
CA PRO A 384 16.39 -10.11 -42.46
C PRO A 384 16.68 -9.67 -43.90
N LEU A 385 17.92 -9.24 -44.12
CA LEU A 385 18.46 -9.13 -45.49
C LEU A 385 18.55 -10.51 -46.12
N GLN A 386 17.94 -10.61 -47.29
CA GLN A 386 18.21 -11.66 -48.24
C GLN A 386 19.60 -11.56 -48.82
#